data_abcc07322e19ce6a5ce32d24d72625d3
#
_entry.id   abcc07322e19ce6a5ce32d24d72625d3
#
_cell.length_a   1.000
_cell.length_b   1.000
_cell.length_c   1.000
_cell.angle_alpha   90.00
_cell.angle_beta   90.00
_cell.angle_gamma   90.00
#
_symmetry.space_group_name_H-M   'P 1'
#
loop_
_entity.id
_entity.type
_entity.pdbx_description
1 polymer ?
#
loop_
_entity_poly.entity_id
_entity_poly.type
_entity_poly.pdbx_seq_one_letter_code
_entity_poly.pdbx_strand_id
1 'polypeptide(L)'
;MPRYRGLYIALAREILAVAAARGVRPEAFDGFDPAVYLPGAPDGWAERSLDALVAHNRRSAKTHSGIWRDLAVRKRPTEVDAQLGIVVTLGTETGVPTPITARLVALIHEIERGARPQSLDALDALNATGHPAQVR
;
A
#
# COMPACT_ATOMS: atom_id res chain seq x y z
N MET A 1 13.17 2.61 -0.42
CA MET A 1 13.36 2.12 0.95
C MET A 1 13.47 0.60 0.97
N PRO A 2 14.71 0.07 0.95
CA PRO A 2 14.87 -1.39 0.90
C PRO A 2 14.23 -2.13 2.07
N ARG A 3 14.23 -1.52 3.26
CA ARG A 3 13.68 -2.12 4.48
C ARG A 3 12.19 -2.48 4.37
N TYR A 4 11.44 -1.73 3.57
CA TYR A 4 9.99 -1.90 3.47
C TYR A 4 9.54 -2.47 2.13
N ARG A 5 10.47 -3.00 1.32
CA ARG A 5 10.13 -3.55 0.00
C ARG A 5 9.10 -4.68 0.10
N GLY A 6 9.31 -5.60 1.04
CA GLY A 6 8.37 -6.71 1.24
C GLY A 6 6.99 -6.23 1.65
N LEU A 7 6.93 -5.20 2.49
CA LEU A 7 5.67 -4.59 2.89
C LEU A 7 4.93 -3.99 1.68
N TYR A 8 5.65 -3.24 0.85
CA TYR A 8 5.06 -2.63 -0.35
C TYR A 8 4.48 -3.70 -1.27
N ILE A 9 5.25 -4.75 -1.52
CA ILE A 9 4.81 -5.84 -2.39
C ILE A 9 3.58 -6.54 -1.80
N ALA A 10 3.59 -6.81 -0.48
CA ALA A 10 2.46 -7.47 0.17
C ALA A 10 1.19 -6.60 0.13
N LEU A 11 1.33 -5.29 0.34
CA LEU A 11 0.21 -4.35 0.24
C LEU A 11 -0.34 -4.31 -1.18
N ALA A 12 0.53 -4.19 -2.18
CA ALA A 12 0.12 -4.17 -3.57
C ALA A 12 -0.62 -5.46 -3.96
N ARG A 13 -0.15 -6.61 -3.47
CA ARG A 13 -0.80 -7.90 -3.71
C ARG A 13 -2.20 -7.96 -3.11
N GLU A 14 -2.41 -7.42 -1.92
CA GLU A 14 -3.75 -7.35 -1.33
C GLU A 14 -4.70 -6.56 -2.22
N ILE A 15 -4.27 -5.36 -2.60
CA ILE A 15 -5.10 -4.45 -3.41
C ILE A 15 -5.42 -5.09 -4.76
N LEU A 16 -4.43 -5.67 -5.40
CA LEU A 16 -4.61 -6.28 -6.73
C LEU A 16 -5.42 -7.59 -6.65
N ALA A 17 -5.35 -8.32 -5.53
CA ALA A 17 -6.20 -9.49 -5.32
C ALA A 17 -7.67 -9.09 -5.24
N VAL A 18 -7.99 -7.98 -4.59
CA VAL A 18 -9.36 -7.44 -4.55
C VAL A 18 -9.78 -7.03 -5.97
N ALA A 19 -8.91 -6.35 -6.71
CA ALA A 19 -9.20 -5.96 -8.09
C ALA A 19 -9.51 -7.18 -8.95
N ALA A 20 -8.71 -8.24 -8.84
CA ALA A 20 -8.92 -9.47 -9.59
C ALA A 20 -10.26 -10.12 -9.24
N ALA A 21 -10.60 -10.16 -7.94
CA ALA A 21 -11.86 -10.73 -7.47
C ALA A 21 -13.08 -9.95 -7.99
N ARG A 22 -12.91 -8.65 -8.26
CA ARG A 22 -13.96 -7.79 -8.80
C ARG A 22 -13.97 -7.76 -10.34
N GLY A 23 -13.07 -8.50 -10.99
CA GLY A 23 -12.99 -8.51 -12.44
C GLY A 23 -12.36 -7.26 -13.03
N VAL A 24 -11.67 -6.47 -12.23
CA VAL A 24 -10.99 -5.25 -12.70
C VAL A 24 -9.66 -5.63 -13.32
N ARG A 25 -9.32 -5.05 -14.47
CA ARG A 25 -8.05 -5.24 -15.16
C ARG A 25 -7.24 -3.94 -15.05
N PRO A 26 -6.33 -3.84 -14.07
CA PRO A 26 -5.52 -2.64 -13.93
C PRO A 26 -4.51 -2.50 -15.06
N GLU A 27 -4.18 -1.24 -15.40
CA GLU A 27 -3.23 -0.93 -16.46
C GLU A 27 -1.92 -0.43 -15.91
N ALA A 28 -0.82 -0.72 -16.62
CA ALA A 28 0.51 -0.21 -16.25
C ALA A 28 0.62 1.28 -16.56
N PHE A 29 1.38 1.99 -15.71
CA PHE A 29 1.64 3.41 -15.91
C PHE A 29 2.86 3.82 -15.08
N ASP A 30 3.61 4.82 -15.57
CA ASP A 30 4.66 5.50 -14.82
C ASP A 30 5.60 4.56 -14.03
N GLY A 31 6.05 3.48 -14.67
CA GLY A 31 6.94 2.50 -14.03
C GLY A 31 6.24 1.51 -13.12
N PHE A 32 4.93 1.62 -12.96
CA PHE A 32 4.13 0.67 -12.18
C PHE A 32 3.42 -0.31 -13.11
N ASP A 33 3.71 -1.60 -12.94
CA ASP A 33 3.04 -2.66 -13.68
C ASP A 33 2.23 -3.52 -12.70
N PRO A 34 0.91 -3.34 -12.63
CA PRO A 34 0.09 -4.07 -11.67
C PRO A 34 0.05 -5.58 -11.93
N ALA A 35 0.29 -6.02 -13.15
CA ALA A 35 0.20 -7.45 -13.48
C ALA A 35 1.14 -8.32 -12.66
N VAL A 36 2.30 -7.77 -12.24
CA VAL A 36 3.29 -8.53 -11.47
C VAL A 36 2.86 -8.79 -10.04
N TYR A 37 1.85 -8.08 -9.55
CA TYR A 37 1.31 -8.24 -8.19
C TYR A 37 0.05 -9.09 -8.15
N LEU A 38 -0.51 -9.45 -9.29
CA LEU A 38 -1.71 -10.27 -9.35
C LEU A 38 -1.43 -11.69 -8.87
N PRO A 39 -2.45 -12.39 -8.35
CA PRO A 39 -2.31 -13.79 -7.98
C PRO A 39 -1.78 -14.62 -9.16
N GLY A 40 -0.80 -15.48 -8.88
CA GLY A 40 -0.22 -16.34 -9.91
C GLY A 40 0.93 -15.73 -10.71
N ALA A 41 1.30 -14.47 -10.47
CA ALA A 41 2.45 -13.87 -11.13
C ALA A 41 3.74 -14.60 -10.75
N PRO A 42 4.70 -14.77 -11.69
CA PRO A 42 5.96 -15.44 -11.39
C PRO A 42 6.76 -14.77 -10.29
N ASP A 43 7.51 -15.57 -9.52
CA ASP A 43 8.38 -15.07 -8.47
C ASP A 43 9.46 -14.16 -9.05
N GLY A 44 9.77 -13.09 -8.32
CA GLY A 44 10.78 -12.13 -8.73
C GLY A 44 10.29 -11.02 -9.65
N TRP A 45 9.11 -11.16 -10.27
CA TRP A 45 8.56 -10.10 -11.11
C TRP A 45 8.22 -8.85 -10.31
N ALA A 46 7.64 -9.02 -9.11
CA ALA A 46 7.30 -7.90 -8.24
C ALA A 46 8.55 -7.11 -7.84
N GLU A 47 9.64 -7.81 -7.51
CA GLU A 47 10.89 -7.15 -7.14
C GLU A 47 11.44 -6.31 -8.30
N ARG A 48 11.44 -6.84 -9.51
CA ARG A 48 11.92 -6.11 -10.69
C ARG A 48 11.03 -4.91 -11.01
N SER A 49 9.72 -5.07 -10.87
CA SER A 49 8.79 -3.97 -11.09
C SER A 49 8.99 -2.87 -10.06
N LEU A 50 9.24 -3.24 -8.81
CA LEU A 50 9.52 -2.27 -7.76
C LEU A 50 10.81 -1.50 -8.05
N ASP A 51 11.84 -2.18 -8.56
CA ASP A 51 13.08 -1.50 -8.98
C ASP A 51 12.80 -0.47 -10.08
N ALA A 52 11.96 -0.81 -11.04
CA ALA A 52 11.58 0.11 -12.13
C ALA A 52 10.80 1.31 -11.58
N LEU A 53 9.90 1.08 -10.62
CA LEU A 53 9.12 2.14 -9.99
C LEU A 53 10.03 3.09 -9.20
N VAL A 54 10.98 2.56 -8.45
CA VAL A 54 11.95 3.36 -7.71
C VAL A 54 12.78 4.22 -8.67
N ALA A 55 13.25 3.63 -9.78
CA ALA A 55 14.01 4.37 -10.78
C ALA A 55 13.17 5.49 -11.41
N HIS A 56 11.89 5.23 -11.69
CA HIS A 56 10.97 6.24 -12.22
C HIS A 56 10.79 7.38 -11.22
N ASN A 57 10.55 7.05 -9.94
CA ASN A 57 10.30 8.06 -8.92
C ASN A 57 11.52 8.95 -8.65
N ARG A 58 12.73 8.40 -8.79
CA ARG A 58 13.96 9.20 -8.65
C ARG A 58 14.06 10.31 -9.69
N ARG A 59 13.45 10.11 -10.85
CA ARG A 59 13.44 11.11 -11.93
C ARG A 59 12.25 12.06 -11.82
N SER A 60 11.30 11.78 -10.93
CA SER A 60 10.10 12.59 -10.76
C SER A 60 10.39 13.79 -9.85
N ALA A 61 9.80 14.93 -10.17
CA ALA A 61 9.87 16.11 -9.31
C ALA A 61 8.99 15.96 -8.07
N LYS A 62 7.99 15.07 -8.11
CA LYS A 62 7.09 14.86 -6.99
C LYS A 62 7.68 13.85 -6.02
N THR A 63 8.02 14.30 -4.82
CA THR A 63 8.66 13.47 -3.80
C THR A 63 7.69 12.91 -2.76
N HIS A 64 6.49 13.48 -2.63
CA HIS A 64 5.52 13.10 -1.61
C HIS A 64 4.12 13.00 -2.18
N SER A 65 3.32 12.09 -1.61
CA SER A 65 1.91 11.91 -2.00
C SER A 65 1.02 13.00 -1.41
N GLY A 66 -0.22 13.09 -1.92
CA GLY A 66 -1.23 13.98 -1.35
C GLY A 66 -1.57 13.64 0.10
N ILE A 67 -1.62 12.35 0.44
CA ILE A 67 -1.86 11.92 1.82
C ILE A 67 -0.75 12.41 2.73
N TRP A 68 0.51 12.26 2.30
CA TRP A 68 1.65 12.77 3.08
C TRP A 68 1.52 14.27 3.34
N ARG A 69 1.16 15.05 2.31
CA ARG A 69 1.01 16.50 2.44
C ARG A 69 -0.12 16.88 3.39
N ASP A 70 -1.24 16.15 3.36
CA ASP A 70 -2.35 16.40 4.27
C ASP A 70 -1.93 16.16 5.72
N LEU A 71 -1.15 15.11 5.98
CA LEU A 71 -0.71 14.78 7.33
C LEU A 71 0.41 15.68 7.81
N ALA A 72 1.45 15.88 7.01
CA ALA A 72 2.68 16.55 7.43
C ALA A 72 2.61 18.07 7.32
N VAL A 73 1.99 18.57 6.26
CA VAL A 73 2.00 20.01 5.94
C VAL A 73 0.68 20.68 6.27
N ARG A 74 -0.43 20.14 5.76
CA ARG A 74 -1.74 20.75 5.93
C ARG A 74 -2.41 20.42 7.25
N LYS A 75 -1.99 19.32 7.90
CA LYS A 75 -2.54 18.87 9.19
C LYS A 75 -4.06 18.72 9.16
N ARG A 76 -4.56 18.08 8.11
CA ARG A 76 -5.99 17.90 7.90
C ARG A 76 -6.32 16.43 7.61
N PRO A 77 -7.60 16.01 7.74
CA PRO A 77 -8.02 14.68 7.36
C PRO A 77 -7.68 14.37 5.90
N THR A 78 -7.31 13.12 5.65
CA THR A 78 -6.92 12.66 4.32
C THR A 78 -8.10 12.05 3.57
N GLU A 79 -7.87 11.70 2.31
CA GLU A 79 -8.84 10.99 1.48
C GLU A 79 -8.67 9.46 1.57
N VAL A 80 -8.02 8.98 2.64
CA VAL A 80 -7.66 7.56 2.77
C VAL A 80 -8.87 6.63 2.67
N ASP A 81 -10.03 7.03 3.21
CA ASP A 81 -11.23 6.20 3.15
C ASP A 81 -11.70 6.02 1.71
N ALA A 82 -11.64 7.06 0.90
CA ALA A 82 -12.04 6.99 -0.50
C ALA A 82 -11.03 6.24 -1.36
N GLN A 83 -9.74 6.31 -1.00
CA GLN A 83 -8.66 5.71 -1.79
C GLN A 83 -8.35 4.26 -1.37
N LEU A 84 -8.30 3.99 -0.08
CA LEU A 84 -7.90 2.69 0.45
C LEU A 84 -8.99 1.99 1.25
N GLY A 85 -9.83 2.74 1.96
CA GLY A 85 -10.94 2.17 2.71
C GLY A 85 -11.90 1.38 1.82
N ILE A 86 -12.10 1.85 0.59
CA ILE A 86 -12.95 1.14 -0.37
C ILE A 86 -12.38 -0.25 -0.70
N VAL A 87 -11.06 -0.41 -0.72
CA VAL A 87 -10.44 -1.71 -0.97
C VAL A 87 -10.79 -2.70 0.14
N VAL A 88 -10.79 -2.24 1.39
CA VAL A 88 -11.16 -3.07 2.54
C VAL A 88 -12.63 -3.51 2.43
N THR A 89 -13.51 -2.58 2.09
CA THR A 89 -14.93 -2.87 1.90
C THR A 89 -15.15 -3.91 0.80
N LEU A 90 -14.53 -3.71 -0.35
CA LEU A 90 -14.65 -4.62 -1.49
C LEU A 90 -14.01 -5.97 -1.18
N GLY A 91 -12.93 -6.00 -0.40
CA GLY A 91 -12.31 -7.24 0.06
C GLY A 91 -13.27 -8.05 0.90
N THR A 92 -13.98 -7.41 1.83
CA THR A 92 -14.99 -8.07 2.65
C THR A 92 -16.11 -8.65 1.79
N GLU A 93 -16.59 -7.88 0.81
CA GLU A 93 -17.67 -8.32 -0.08
C GLU A 93 -17.27 -9.50 -0.97
N THR A 94 -16.00 -9.59 -1.36
CA THR A 94 -15.50 -10.63 -2.26
C THR A 94 -14.81 -11.79 -1.54
N GLY A 95 -14.70 -11.72 -0.23
CA GLY A 95 -14.02 -12.76 0.55
C GLY A 95 -12.51 -12.71 0.47
N VAL A 96 -11.93 -11.59 0.05
CA VAL A 96 -10.48 -11.40 -0.04
C VAL A 96 -10.00 -10.69 1.23
N PRO A 97 -9.11 -11.31 2.04
CA PRO A 97 -8.61 -10.65 3.24
C PRO A 97 -7.68 -9.48 2.88
N THR A 98 -7.80 -8.38 3.62
CA THR A 98 -7.00 -7.18 3.39
C THR A 98 -6.41 -6.66 4.72
N PRO A 99 -5.66 -7.49 5.47
CA PRO A 99 -5.17 -7.07 6.79
C PRO A 99 -4.18 -5.91 6.74
N ILE A 100 -3.31 -5.86 5.75
CA ILE A 100 -2.32 -4.79 5.62
C ILE A 100 -3.01 -3.48 5.25
N THR A 101 -3.92 -3.53 4.28
CA THR A 101 -4.67 -2.35 3.84
C THR A 101 -5.52 -1.80 4.98
N ALA A 102 -6.22 -2.68 5.70
CA ALA A 102 -7.05 -2.27 6.84
C ALA A 102 -6.20 -1.61 7.94
N ARG A 103 -5.03 -2.18 8.23
CA ARG A 103 -4.14 -1.60 9.24
C ARG A 103 -3.58 -0.26 8.79
N LEU A 104 -3.24 -0.13 7.51
CA LEU A 104 -2.75 1.13 6.95
C LEU A 104 -3.80 2.24 7.11
N VAL A 105 -5.05 1.96 6.77
CA VAL A 105 -6.15 2.92 6.94
C VAL A 105 -6.27 3.32 8.42
N ALA A 106 -6.23 2.35 9.33
CA ALA A 106 -6.31 2.63 10.77
C ALA A 106 -5.15 3.49 11.26
N LEU A 107 -3.92 3.20 10.79
CA LEU A 107 -2.74 3.99 11.18
C LEU A 107 -2.84 5.43 10.68
N ILE A 108 -3.33 5.65 9.47
CA ILE A 108 -3.51 7.00 8.94
C ILE A 108 -4.53 7.76 9.78
N HIS A 109 -5.63 7.13 10.17
CA HIS A 109 -6.61 7.77 11.06
C HIS A 109 -6.04 8.08 12.44
N GLU A 110 -5.17 7.21 12.98
CA GLU A 110 -4.48 7.51 14.25
C GLU A 110 -3.60 8.74 14.13
N ILE A 111 -2.89 8.89 13.01
CA ILE A 111 -2.07 10.08 12.75
C ILE A 111 -2.94 11.32 12.62
N GLU A 112 -4.06 11.22 11.89
CA GLU A 112 -4.99 12.33 11.71
C GLU A 112 -5.52 12.85 13.05
N ARG A 113 -5.81 11.94 13.98
CA ARG A 113 -6.34 12.29 15.31
C ARG A 113 -5.26 12.73 16.31
N GLY A 114 -4.01 12.66 15.92
CA GLY A 114 -2.91 12.96 16.84
C GLY A 114 -2.62 11.86 17.84
N ALA A 115 -3.23 10.67 17.68
CA ALA A 115 -3.00 9.52 18.56
C ALA A 115 -1.64 8.88 18.34
N ARG A 116 -1.02 9.16 17.20
CA ARG A 116 0.27 8.59 16.78
C ARG A 116 1.01 9.61 15.93
N PRO A 117 2.33 9.80 16.12
CA PRO A 117 3.09 10.68 15.24
C PRO A 117 3.30 10.05 13.86
N GLN A 118 3.47 10.89 12.86
CA GLN A 118 3.85 10.45 11.52
C GLN A 118 5.34 10.12 11.52
N SER A 119 5.67 8.84 11.68
CA SER A 119 7.06 8.39 11.83
C SER A 119 7.25 6.99 11.24
N LEU A 120 8.50 6.54 11.18
CA LEU A 120 8.83 5.19 10.72
C LEU A 120 8.28 4.11 11.66
N ASP A 121 7.97 4.42 12.91
CA ASP A 121 7.34 3.47 13.83
C ASP A 121 6.00 2.98 13.30
N ALA A 122 5.25 3.85 12.63
CA ALA A 122 4.00 3.46 11.99
C ALA A 122 4.23 2.43 10.89
N LEU A 123 5.29 2.60 10.10
CA LEU A 123 5.67 1.62 9.07
C LEU A 123 6.12 0.30 9.68
N ASP A 124 6.83 0.33 10.79
CA ASP A 124 7.24 -0.88 11.49
C ASP A 124 6.04 -1.65 12.02
N ALA A 125 5.05 -0.96 12.57
CA ALA A 125 3.80 -1.58 13.01
C ALA A 125 3.05 -2.22 11.85
N LEU A 126 3.02 -1.54 10.70
CA LEU A 126 2.38 -2.07 9.51
C LEU A 126 3.12 -3.29 8.96
N ASN A 127 4.45 -3.23 8.97
CA ASN A 127 5.29 -4.33 8.50
C ASN A 127 5.08 -5.59 9.35
N ALA A 128 4.91 -5.44 10.66
CA ALA A 128 4.63 -6.56 11.56
C ALA A 128 3.28 -7.22 11.20
N THR A 129 2.28 -6.44 10.80
CA THR A 129 1.00 -6.97 10.33
C THR A 129 1.16 -7.78 9.06
N GLY A 130 2.03 -7.33 8.15
CA GLY A 130 2.25 -8.00 6.87
C GLY A 130 2.99 -9.32 6.96
N HIS A 131 3.66 -9.59 8.09
CA HIS A 131 4.48 -10.79 8.26
C HIS A 131 4.19 -11.53 9.57
N PRO A 132 2.91 -11.78 9.90
CA PRO A 132 2.61 -12.43 11.18
C PRO A 132 3.18 -13.84 11.29
N ALA A 133 3.27 -14.56 10.18
CA ALA A 133 3.77 -15.92 10.17
C ALA A 133 5.28 -16.00 10.41
N GLN A 134 6.00 -14.91 10.24
CA GLN A 134 7.45 -14.86 10.43
C GLN A 134 7.85 -14.61 11.89
N VAL A 135 6.88 -14.34 12.73
CA VAL A 135 7.10 -14.04 14.15
C VAL A 135 7.30 -15.33 14.96
N ARG A 136 7.06 -16.46 14.36
CA ARG A 136 7.22 -17.77 15.01
C ARG A 136 8.63 -18.04 15.50
#